data_62bba9f62c87f5738f4a9728c8e3e18d
#
_entry.id   62bba9f62c87f5738f4a9728c8e3e18d
#
_cell.length_a   1.000
_cell.length_b   1.000
_cell.length_c   1.000
_cell.angle_alpha   90.00
_cell.angle_beta   90.00
_cell.angle_gamma   90.00
#
_symmetry.space_group_name_H-M   'P 1'
#
loop_
_entity.id
_entity.type
_entity.pdbx_description
1 polymer ?
#
loop_
_entity_poly.entity_id
_entity_poly.type
_entity_poly.pdbx_seq_one_letter_code
_entity_poly.pdbx_strand_id
1 'polypeptide(L)'
;MLKVDETKKEETPVIFVAGILEKIEGNVKKVFLQTRWKPETSPIHSGLFEIPGGRVNEYENIFDAIQREVKEECGLKIISFRNSFRGESFKVDQLEQTMIFQPFICQQVLNKNDGKLWFGFIFLCEVEGEPKIQEGETKDPRWISIEELKKLLNEQPEKIFPHQYQALKYYVESMK
;
A
#
# COMPACT_ATOMS: atom_id res chain seq x y z
N MET A 1 -5.43 38.96 -17.29
CA MET A 1 -6.38 38.32 -16.39
C MET A 1 -6.81 37.02 -17.05
N LEU A 2 -6.22 35.89 -16.68
CA LEU A 2 -6.56 34.58 -17.23
C LEU A 2 -7.97 34.23 -16.72
N LYS A 3 -8.90 34.01 -17.66
CA LYS A 3 -10.22 33.48 -17.31
C LYS A 3 -10.01 32.01 -16.86
N VAL A 4 -10.24 31.75 -15.59
CA VAL A 4 -10.36 30.38 -15.08
C VAL A 4 -11.64 29.80 -15.69
N ASP A 5 -11.50 28.73 -16.43
CA ASP A 5 -12.63 27.97 -16.99
C ASP A 5 -13.29 27.21 -15.83
N GLU A 6 -14.36 27.75 -15.28
CA GLU A 6 -15.11 27.21 -14.14
C GLU A 6 -15.84 25.88 -14.46
N THR A 7 -15.73 25.37 -15.69
CA THR A 7 -16.42 24.13 -16.10
C THR A 7 -15.59 22.88 -15.91
N LYS A 8 -14.28 22.95 -15.64
CA LYS A 8 -13.47 21.80 -15.29
C LYS A 8 -13.65 21.49 -13.80
N LYS A 9 -14.44 20.45 -13.53
CA LYS A 9 -14.44 19.79 -12.22
C LYS A 9 -13.01 19.35 -11.95
N GLU A 10 -12.32 19.99 -11.00
CA GLU A 10 -10.99 19.55 -10.57
C GLU A 10 -11.14 18.16 -9.99
N GLU A 11 -10.64 17.17 -10.73
CA GLU A 11 -10.61 15.79 -10.24
C GLU A 11 -9.51 15.69 -9.19
N THR A 12 -9.89 15.51 -7.95
CA THR A 12 -8.96 15.33 -6.84
C THR A 12 -8.27 13.97 -6.97
N PRO A 13 -6.93 13.92 -7.02
CA PRO A 13 -6.20 12.66 -7.02
C PRO A 13 -6.53 11.81 -5.80
N VAL A 14 -6.60 10.50 -5.98
CA VAL A 14 -6.74 9.57 -4.86
C VAL A 14 -5.37 9.26 -4.29
N ILE A 15 -5.19 9.50 -3.02
CA ILE A 15 -3.97 9.15 -2.29
C ILE A 15 -4.19 7.79 -1.62
N PHE A 16 -3.21 6.90 -1.73
CA PHE A 16 -3.24 5.61 -1.04
C PHE A 16 -1.89 5.26 -0.43
N VAL A 17 -1.92 4.36 0.53
CA VAL A 17 -0.75 3.77 1.17
C VAL A 17 -0.80 2.26 1.03
N ALA A 18 0.37 1.61 1.00
CA ALA A 18 0.47 0.16 1.10
C ALA A 18 1.74 -0.25 1.84
N GLY A 19 1.70 -1.41 2.49
CA GLY A 19 2.81 -1.93 3.28
C GLY A 19 3.37 -3.22 2.70
N ILE A 20 4.66 -3.23 2.33
CA ILE A 20 5.41 -4.46 2.16
C ILE A 20 5.81 -4.90 3.57
N LEU A 21 5.03 -5.84 4.12
CA LEU A 21 5.24 -6.31 5.48
C LEU A 21 6.29 -7.41 5.48
N GLU A 22 7.32 -7.27 6.29
CA GLU A 22 8.43 -8.21 6.41
C GLU A 22 8.47 -8.85 7.78
N LYS A 23 8.86 -10.11 7.82
CA LYS A 23 9.32 -10.80 9.04
C LYS A 23 10.52 -11.71 8.72
N ILE A 24 11.29 -12.01 9.74
CA ILE A 24 12.33 -13.03 9.67
C ILE A 24 11.83 -14.25 10.44
N GLU A 25 11.81 -15.40 9.79
CA GLU A 25 11.45 -16.67 10.40
C GLU A 25 12.61 -17.65 10.22
N GLY A 26 13.28 -17.94 11.34
CA GLY A 26 14.61 -18.58 11.30
C GLY A 26 15.61 -17.65 10.60
N ASN A 27 16.21 -18.13 9.50
CA ASN A 27 17.14 -17.36 8.66
C ASN A 27 16.49 -16.89 7.34
N VAL A 28 15.18 -17.01 7.21
CA VAL A 28 14.47 -16.70 5.97
C VAL A 28 13.66 -15.42 6.14
N LYS A 29 13.92 -14.45 5.28
CA LYS A 29 13.08 -13.25 5.16
C LYS A 29 11.80 -13.63 4.39
N LYS A 30 10.67 -13.30 4.97
CA LYS A 30 9.35 -13.51 4.39
C LYS A 30 8.61 -12.20 4.23
N VAL A 31 7.75 -12.16 3.21
CA VAL A 31 6.84 -11.06 2.89
C VAL A 31 5.41 -11.54 3.00
N PHE A 32 4.56 -10.69 3.55
CA PHE A 32 3.14 -10.97 3.68
C PHE A 32 2.40 -10.66 2.37
N LEU A 33 1.57 -11.59 1.95
CA LEU A 33 0.56 -11.40 0.92
C LEU A 33 -0.80 -11.88 1.42
N GLN A 34 -1.83 -11.27 0.90
CA GLN A 34 -3.22 -11.68 1.07
C GLN A 34 -3.89 -11.77 -0.30
N THR A 35 -5.05 -12.43 -0.35
CA THR A 35 -5.89 -12.45 -1.54
C THR A 35 -6.95 -11.36 -1.41
N ARG A 36 -6.94 -10.41 -2.34
CA ARG A 36 -8.00 -9.40 -2.49
C ARG A 36 -9.35 -10.08 -2.71
N TRP A 37 -10.35 -9.76 -1.89
CA TRP A 37 -11.67 -10.37 -2.00
C TRP A 37 -12.79 -9.34 -1.96
N LYS A 38 -12.99 -8.64 -3.08
CA LYS A 38 -14.01 -7.59 -3.26
C LYS A 38 -14.87 -7.88 -4.50
N PRO A 39 -15.60 -9.03 -4.54
CA PRO A 39 -16.31 -9.45 -5.76
C PRO A 39 -17.41 -8.49 -6.18
N GLU A 40 -18.02 -7.77 -5.24
CA GLU A 40 -19.11 -6.83 -5.53
C GLU A 40 -18.62 -5.47 -6.02
N THR A 41 -17.51 -4.95 -5.46
CA THR A 41 -17.01 -3.59 -5.73
C THR A 41 -15.83 -3.54 -6.68
N SER A 42 -15.08 -4.63 -6.81
CA SER A 42 -13.90 -4.74 -7.69
C SER A 42 -13.75 -6.16 -8.25
N PRO A 43 -14.74 -6.67 -9.02
CA PRO A 43 -14.77 -8.07 -9.47
C PRO A 43 -13.56 -8.45 -10.32
N ILE A 44 -13.07 -7.54 -11.17
CA ILE A 44 -11.91 -7.79 -12.07
C ILE A 44 -10.62 -8.07 -11.30
N HIS A 45 -10.47 -7.49 -10.10
CA HIS A 45 -9.27 -7.64 -9.28
C HIS A 45 -9.48 -8.57 -8.09
N SER A 46 -10.68 -9.12 -7.92
CA SER A 46 -10.97 -10.08 -6.85
C SER A 46 -10.28 -11.42 -7.13
N GLY A 47 -9.61 -11.97 -6.13
CA GLY A 47 -8.83 -13.21 -6.25
C GLY A 47 -7.34 -12.99 -6.54
N LEU A 48 -6.88 -11.77 -6.77
CA LEU A 48 -5.47 -11.45 -6.96
C LEU A 48 -4.73 -11.32 -5.63
N PHE A 49 -3.44 -11.62 -5.65
CA PHE A 49 -2.56 -11.37 -4.52
C PHE A 49 -2.24 -9.90 -4.38
N GLU A 50 -2.27 -9.40 -3.17
CA GLU A 50 -1.93 -8.02 -2.85
C GLU A 50 -1.19 -7.92 -1.52
N ILE A 51 -0.49 -6.80 -1.33
CA ILE A 51 -0.02 -6.33 -0.03
C ILE A 51 -1.11 -5.46 0.61
N PRO A 52 -1.24 -5.43 1.94
CA PRO A 52 -2.25 -4.62 2.60
C PRO A 52 -2.05 -3.13 2.35
N GLY A 53 -3.16 -2.42 2.24
CA GLY A 53 -3.19 -0.99 2.03
C GLY A 53 -4.51 -0.47 1.50
N GLY A 54 -4.70 0.84 1.62
CA GLY A 54 -5.92 1.50 1.21
C GLY A 54 -5.78 2.99 1.07
N ARG A 55 -6.90 3.69 1.04
CA ARG A 55 -6.94 5.14 0.85
C ARG A 55 -6.56 5.86 2.13
N VAL A 56 -5.87 6.98 1.96
CA VAL A 56 -5.67 7.95 3.04
C VAL A 56 -6.97 8.75 3.19
N ASN A 57 -7.49 8.83 4.40
CA ASN A 57 -8.68 9.61 4.69
C ASN A 57 -8.36 11.11 4.72
N GLU A 58 -9.38 11.95 4.61
CA GLU A 58 -9.21 13.39 4.78
C GLU A 58 -8.61 13.68 6.16
N TYR A 59 -7.60 14.56 6.18
CA TYR A 59 -6.88 14.98 7.40
C TYR A 59 -6.13 13.84 8.15
N GLU A 60 -6.02 12.65 7.55
CA GLU A 60 -5.29 11.53 8.13
C GLU A 60 -3.78 11.67 7.87
N ASN A 61 -2.97 11.41 8.89
CA ASN A 61 -1.52 11.34 8.74
C ASN A 61 -1.16 10.07 7.94
N ILE A 62 -0.18 10.18 7.03
CA ILE A 62 0.20 9.09 6.13
C ILE A 62 0.67 7.82 6.88
N PHE A 63 1.35 7.98 8.03
CA PHE A 63 1.80 6.84 8.84
C PHE A 63 0.65 6.23 9.66
N ASP A 64 -0.32 7.04 10.06
CA ASP A 64 -1.51 6.55 10.75
C ASP A 64 -2.40 5.79 9.77
N ALA A 65 -2.51 6.26 8.52
CA ALA A 65 -3.22 5.58 7.46
C ALA A 65 -2.68 4.17 7.21
N ILE A 66 -1.36 4.01 7.02
CA ILE A 66 -0.79 2.68 6.77
C ILE A 66 -0.90 1.76 8.00
N GLN A 67 -0.78 2.29 9.22
CA GLN A 67 -0.98 1.51 10.44
C GLN A 67 -2.43 1.04 10.57
N ARG A 68 -3.41 1.91 10.27
CA ARG A 68 -4.83 1.59 10.26
C ARG A 68 -5.14 0.50 9.24
N GLU A 69 -4.74 0.67 7.98
CA GLU A 69 -5.00 -0.28 6.89
C GLU A 69 -4.41 -1.66 7.19
N VAL A 70 -3.15 -1.73 7.66
CA VAL A 70 -2.51 -3.00 8.03
C VAL A 70 -3.26 -3.68 9.18
N LYS A 71 -3.71 -2.90 10.18
CA LYS A 71 -4.47 -3.45 11.30
C LYS A 71 -5.86 -3.91 10.87
N GLU A 72 -6.55 -3.15 10.03
CA GLU A 72 -7.89 -3.46 9.54
C GLU A 72 -7.88 -4.68 8.62
N GLU A 73 -7.02 -4.70 7.60
CA GLU A 73 -7.03 -5.76 6.59
C GLU A 73 -6.42 -7.08 7.04
N CYS A 74 -5.39 -7.06 7.87
CA CYS A 74 -4.68 -8.29 8.27
C CYS A 74 -4.41 -8.45 9.77
N GLY A 75 -4.86 -7.53 10.63
CA GLY A 75 -4.76 -7.63 12.09
C GLY A 75 -3.34 -7.50 12.66
N LEU A 76 -2.34 -7.24 11.81
CA LEU A 76 -0.96 -7.09 12.20
C LEU A 76 -0.70 -5.67 12.73
N LYS A 77 0.37 -5.54 13.55
CA LYS A 77 0.80 -4.25 14.08
C LYS A 77 2.18 -3.90 13.52
N ILE A 78 2.31 -2.73 12.89
CA ILE A 78 3.61 -2.20 12.45
C ILE A 78 4.41 -1.77 13.66
N ILE A 79 5.65 -2.27 13.79
CA ILE A 79 6.59 -1.94 14.85
C ILE A 79 7.72 -1.03 14.37
N SER A 80 8.09 -1.11 13.09
CA SER A 80 9.07 -0.21 12.50
C SER A 80 8.83 0.01 11.00
N PHE A 81 9.31 1.16 10.51
CA PHE A 81 9.38 1.47 9.09
C PHE A 81 10.84 1.47 8.65
N ARG A 82 11.17 0.67 7.66
CA ARG A 82 12.53 0.54 7.12
C ARG A 82 12.68 1.33 5.82
N ASN A 83 13.90 1.81 5.55
CA ASN A 83 14.21 2.58 4.35
C ASN A 83 13.21 3.72 4.10
N SER A 84 12.72 4.29 5.21
CA SER A 84 11.75 5.38 5.23
C SER A 84 12.21 6.45 6.21
N PHE A 85 11.78 7.67 5.98
CA PHE A 85 12.03 8.78 6.87
C PHE A 85 10.70 9.41 7.30
N ARG A 86 10.57 9.64 8.60
CA ARG A 86 9.47 10.41 9.19
C ARG A 86 10.06 11.62 9.89
N GLY A 87 9.85 12.79 9.31
CA GLY A 87 10.22 14.06 9.93
C GLY A 87 9.29 14.43 11.09
N GLU A 88 9.70 15.41 11.85
CA GLU A 88 8.85 16.00 12.88
C GLU A 88 7.68 16.74 12.23
N SER A 89 6.52 16.67 12.88
CA SER A 89 5.37 17.46 12.48
C SER A 89 5.51 18.87 13.01
N PHE A 90 5.30 19.86 12.15
CA PHE A 90 5.25 21.26 12.53
C PHE A 90 3.79 21.75 12.46
N LYS A 91 3.28 22.23 13.59
CA LYS A 91 1.96 22.84 13.67
C LYS A 91 2.09 24.34 13.45
N VAL A 92 1.46 24.83 12.40
CA VAL A 92 1.36 26.27 12.13
C VAL A 92 0.37 26.89 13.10
N ASP A 93 -0.79 26.24 13.26
CA ASP A 93 -1.83 26.59 14.24
C ASP A 93 -2.68 25.36 14.58
N GLN A 94 -3.94 25.56 15.03
CA GLN A 94 -4.85 24.45 15.34
C GLN A 94 -5.44 23.78 14.09
N LEU A 95 -5.38 24.42 12.92
CA LEU A 95 -6.01 23.99 11.68
C LEU A 95 -5.00 23.52 10.65
N GLU A 96 -3.72 23.92 10.78
CA GLU A 96 -2.70 23.66 9.79
C GLU A 96 -1.48 22.96 10.39
N GLN A 97 -1.11 21.82 9.81
CA GLN A 97 0.05 21.02 10.19
C GLN A 97 0.80 20.57 8.96
N THR A 98 2.13 20.65 8.99
CA THR A 98 3.00 20.12 7.95
C THR A 98 3.87 18.98 8.47
N MET A 99 4.20 18.04 7.60
CA MET A 99 5.12 16.95 7.89
C MET A 99 5.88 16.60 6.62
N ILE A 100 7.17 16.34 6.76
CA ILE A 100 7.97 15.76 5.68
C ILE A 100 8.16 14.27 5.94
N PHE A 101 8.13 13.47 4.88
CA PHE A 101 8.39 12.04 4.94
C PHE A 101 8.98 11.51 3.64
N GLN A 102 9.64 10.39 3.73
CA GLN A 102 10.13 9.62 2.58
C GLN A 102 9.60 8.19 2.71
N PRO A 103 8.75 7.71 1.79
CA PRO A 103 8.37 6.30 1.72
C PRO A 103 9.49 5.48 1.05
N PHE A 104 9.36 4.17 1.07
CA PHE A 104 10.26 3.30 0.30
C PHE A 104 10.07 3.51 -1.22
N ILE A 105 8.83 3.62 -1.69
CA ILE A 105 8.47 3.88 -3.09
C ILE A 105 7.33 4.91 -3.14
N CYS A 106 7.46 5.86 -4.07
CA CYS A 106 6.32 6.63 -4.57
C CYS A 106 5.90 6.06 -5.92
N GLN A 107 4.60 5.89 -6.13
CA GLN A 107 4.11 5.44 -7.43
C GLN A 107 2.90 6.26 -7.90
N GLN A 108 2.78 6.35 -9.21
CA GLN A 108 1.60 6.89 -9.89
C GLN A 108 0.87 5.76 -10.60
N VAL A 109 -0.46 5.72 -10.47
CA VAL A 109 -1.29 4.81 -11.23
C VAL A 109 -2.24 5.62 -12.10
N LEU A 110 -2.18 5.39 -13.42
CA LEU A 110 -3.07 5.96 -14.41
C LEU A 110 -4.15 4.92 -14.75
N ASN A 111 -5.27 4.99 -14.06
CA ASN A 111 -6.37 4.06 -14.28
C ASN A 111 -7.44 4.71 -15.17
N LYS A 112 -7.46 4.32 -16.45
CA LYS A 112 -8.45 4.83 -17.40
C LYS A 112 -9.85 4.25 -17.20
N ASN A 113 -9.98 3.15 -16.43
CA ASN A 113 -11.28 2.52 -16.21
C ASN A 113 -12.14 3.32 -15.21
N ASP A 114 -11.52 3.96 -14.21
CA ASP A 114 -12.22 4.81 -13.26
C ASP A 114 -11.99 6.31 -13.49
N GLY A 115 -11.17 6.65 -14.49
CA GLY A 115 -10.85 8.03 -14.86
C GLY A 115 -10.01 8.77 -13.82
N LYS A 116 -9.50 8.11 -12.79
CA LYS A 116 -8.83 8.75 -11.65
C LYS A 116 -7.31 8.65 -11.73
N LEU A 117 -6.67 9.69 -11.23
CA LEU A 117 -5.26 9.72 -10.95
C LEU A 117 -5.03 9.25 -9.52
N TRP A 118 -4.16 8.23 -9.35
CA TRP A 118 -3.82 7.69 -8.05
C TRP A 118 -2.35 7.93 -7.76
N PHE A 119 -2.04 8.37 -6.53
CA PHE A 119 -0.69 8.43 -6.00
C PHE A 119 -0.58 7.50 -4.79
N GLY A 120 0.44 6.66 -4.80
CA GLY A 120 0.69 5.69 -3.73
C GLY A 120 2.02 5.90 -3.04
N PHE A 121 2.01 5.71 -1.74
CA PHE A 121 3.19 5.68 -0.88
C PHE A 121 3.33 4.28 -0.30
N ILE A 122 4.39 3.57 -0.72
CA ILE A 122 4.65 2.19 -0.30
C ILE A 122 5.73 2.20 0.78
N PHE A 123 5.46 1.54 1.89
CA PHE A 123 6.36 1.45 3.02
C PHE A 123 6.89 0.03 3.21
N LEU A 124 8.16 -0.10 3.63
CA LEU A 124 8.68 -1.36 4.16
C LEU A 124 8.41 -1.38 5.66
N CYS A 125 7.68 -2.40 6.12
CA CYS A 125 7.22 -2.45 7.49
C CYS A 125 7.66 -3.76 8.16
N GLU A 126 8.27 -3.65 9.33
CA GLU A 126 8.38 -4.78 10.24
C GLU A 126 7.12 -4.84 11.08
N VAL A 127 6.62 -6.04 11.30
CA VAL A 127 5.33 -6.24 11.97
C VAL A 127 5.42 -7.31 13.05
N GLU A 128 4.50 -7.21 14.02
CA GLU A 128 4.26 -8.22 15.04
C GLU A 128 2.79 -8.66 15.05
N GLY A 129 2.53 -9.82 15.64
CA GLY A 129 1.20 -10.41 15.79
C GLY A 129 0.95 -11.56 14.81
N GLU A 130 -0.25 -12.17 14.94
CA GLU A 130 -0.74 -13.21 14.03
C GLU A 130 -1.76 -12.62 13.07
N PRO A 131 -1.70 -12.98 11.77
CA PRO A 131 -2.65 -12.47 10.79
C PRO A 131 -4.09 -12.83 11.14
N LYS A 132 -4.97 -11.83 11.11
CA LYS A 132 -6.42 -12.00 11.23
C LYS A 132 -7.07 -11.28 10.08
N ILE A 133 -7.79 -12.01 9.25
CA ILE A 133 -8.42 -11.48 8.03
C ILE A 133 -9.66 -10.68 8.41
N GLN A 134 -9.88 -9.60 7.68
CA GLN A 134 -11.17 -8.91 7.65
C GLN A 134 -12.10 -9.60 6.65
N GLU A 135 -13.19 -10.17 7.14
CA GLU A 135 -14.21 -10.79 6.29
C GLU A 135 -14.78 -9.78 5.28
N GLY A 136 -14.89 -10.22 4.02
CA GLY A 136 -15.50 -9.43 2.94
C GLY A 136 -14.54 -8.54 2.15
N GLU A 137 -13.29 -8.34 2.60
CA GLU A 137 -12.30 -7.55 1.87
C GLU A 137 -11.08 -8.34 1.41
N THR A 138 -10.58 -9.23 2.26
CA THR A 138 -9.38 -10.03 2.02
C THR A 138 -9.56 -11.47 2.48
N LYS A 139 -8.74 -12.39 1.98
CA LYS A 139 -8.69 -13.80 2.41
C LYS A 139 -7.30 -14.39 2.20
N ASP A 140 -7.10 -15.62 2.69
CA ASP A 140 -5.89 -16.43 2.47
C ASP A 140 -4.58 -15.71 2.79
N PRO A 141 -4.39 -15.18 4.02
CA PRO A 141 -3.15 -14.52 4.42
C PRO A 141 -2.00 -15.52 4.39
N ARG A 142 -0.87 -15.10 3.86
CA ARG A 142 0.32 -15.97 3.74
C ARG A 142 1.61 -15.22 3.87
N TRP A 143 2.57 -15.87 4.47
CA TRP A 143 3.96 -15.45 4.48
C TRP A 143 4.73 -16.26 3.45
N ILE A 144 5.32 -15.59 2.46
CA ILE A 144 6.12 -16.22 1.42
C ILE A 144 7.57 -15.74 1.49
N SER A 145 8.51 -16.58 1.08
CA SER A 145 9.92 -16.19 0.97
C SER A 145 10.14 -15.21 -0.19
N ILE A 146 11.29 -14.54 -0.19
CA ILE A 146 11.67 -13.65 -1.31
C ILE A 146 11.80 -14.45 -2.61
N GLU A 147 12.28 -15.68 -2.55
CA GLU A 147 12.40 -16.60 -3.71
C GLU A 147 11.03 -16.98 -4.28
N GLU A 148 10.06 -17.28 -3.41
CA GLU A 148 8.68 -17.55 -3.83
C GLU A 148 8.04 -16.31 -4.45
N LEU A 149 8.28 -15.11 -3.87
CA LEU A 149 7.80 -13.86 -4.46
C LEU A 149 8.42 -13.58 -5.83
N LYS A 150 9.73 -13.80 -6.00
CA LYS A 150 10.41 -13.71 -7.30
C LYS A 150 9.79 -14.63 -8.33
N LYS A 151 9.57 -15.89 -7.95
CA LYS A 151 8.94 -16.87 -8.81
C LYS A 151 7.54 -16.46 -9.23
N LEU A 152 6.73 -16.00 -8.26
CA LEU A 152 5.36 -15.53 -8.51
C LEU A 152 5.34 -14.36 -9.49
N LEU A 153 6.21 -13.36 -9.28
CA LEU A 153 6.30 -12.18 -10.15
C LEU A 153 6.76 -12.51 -11.59
N ASN A 154 7.61 -13.52 -11.76
CA ASN A 154 8.13 -13.89 -13.08
C ASN A 154 7.22 -14.86 -13.83
N GLU A 155 6.62 -15.83 -13.15
CA GLU A 155 5.88 -16.93 -13.78
C GLU A 155 4.37 -16.68 -13.81
N GLN A 156 3.83 -15.85 -12.90
CA GLN A 156 2.39 -15.63 -12.74
C GLN A 156 2.07 -14.16 -12.42
N PRO A 157 2.60 -13.21 -13.21
CA PRO A 157 2.39 -11.77 -12.95
C PRO A 157 0.91 -11.36 -12.94
N GLU A 158 0.07 -12.07 -13.69
CA GLU A 158 -1.37 -11.86 -13.76
C GLU A 158 -2.11 -12.18 -12.46
N LYS A 159 -1.48 -12.91 -11.54
CA LYS A 159 -2.03 -13.19 -10.20
C LYS A 159 -1.76 -12.09 -9.18
N ILE A 160 -0.94 -11.11 -9.52
CA ILE A 160 -0.63 -9.98 -8.64
C ILE A 160 -1.57 -8.81 -8.97
N PHE A 161 -2.06 -8.13 -7.95
CA PHE A 161 -2.84 -6.91 -8.12
C PHE A 161 -2.03 -5.88 -8.94
N PRO A 162 -2.53 -5.44 -10.11
CA PRO A 162 -1.72 -4.69 -11.08
C PRO A 162 -1.08 -3.42 -10.51
N HIS A 163 -1.78 -2.72 -9.59
CA HIS A 163 -1.27 -1.50 -8.98
C HIS A 163 -0.05 -1.73 -8.06
N GLN A 164 0.20 -2.96 -7.65
CA GLN A 164 1.29 -3.29 -6.72
C GLN A 164 2.44 -4.09 -7.37
N TYR A 165 2.22 -4.58 -8.60
CA TYR A 165 3.22 -5.40 -9.29
C TYR A 165 4.59 -4.73 -9.40
N GLN A 166 4.64 -3.47 -9.87
CA GLN A 166 5.91 -2.75 -10.05
C GLN A 166 6.61 -2.47 -8.73
N ALA A 167 5.86 -2.17 -7.68
CA ALA A 167 6.42 -1.96 -6.34
C ALA A 167 7.06 -3.24 -5.78
N LEU A 168 6.37 -4.38 -5.92
CA LEU A 168 6.90 -5.68 -5.49
C LEU A 168 8.12 -6.11 -6.33
N LYS A 169 8.10 -5.85 -7.62
CA LYS A 169 9.25 -6.12 -8.50
C LYS A 169 10.47 -5.30 -8.09
N TYR A 170 10.30 -3.99 -7.91
CA TYR A 170 11.38 -3.11 -7.44
C TYR A 170 11.91 -3.54 -6.07
N TYR A 171 11.02 -3.90 -5.15
CA TYR A 171 11.40 -4.41 -3.84
C TYR A 171 12.33 -5.63 -3.94
N VAL A 172 11.96 -6.62 -4.73
CA VAL A 172 12.75 -7.85 -4.93
C VAL A 172 14.11 -7.55 -5.58
N GLU A 173 14.15 -6.62 -6.54
CA GLU A 173 15.39 -6.19 -7.21
C GLU A 173 16.32 -5.40 -6.27
N SER A 174 15.77 -4.66 -5.31
CA SER A 174 16.53 -3.90 -4.30
C SER A 174 17.18 -4.75 -3.21
N MET A 175 16.83 -6.05 -3.14
CA MET A 175 17.38 -7.00 -2.17
C MET A 175 18.73 -7.63 -2.58
N LYS A 176 19.39 -7.09 -3.59
CA LYS A 176 20.69 -7.56 -4.09
C LYS A 176 21.83 -7.14 -3.17
#